data_340322686593d66f8a84676e16e1bcc3
#
_entry.id   340322686593d66f8a84676e16e1bcc3
#
_cell.length_a   1.000
_cell.length_b   1.000
_cell.length_c   1.000
_cell.angle_alpha   90.00
_cell.angle_beta   90.00
_cell.angle_gamma   90.00
#
_symmetry.space_group_name_H-M   'P 1'
#
loop_
_entity.id
_entity.type
_entity.pdbx_description
1 polymer ?
#
loop_
_entity_poly.entity_id
_entity_poly.type
_entity_poly.pdbx_seq_one_letter_code
_entity_poly.pdbx_strand_id
1 'polypeptide(L)'
;MSLATLINELNPQQKQAATTETKHSLVLAGAGCGKTKTIVARAAYLIDQGVPANQIQILTFTRRSASEIVARVELALGDQAKGLRASTFHTFCMYLLRRIPQAFGLEQFTIIDRDDQIMMFRLIRGKDDKNNPNQLPKPKELCDLYSFARNTRQKLSVALEKQHPEHIVFKDQIAAIMQEYEARKRARSFLDYDDILAIVASALEQSEGLVDYVSSICQHMLVDEMQDTNPLQWALLEPLKDKVSLFCVGDDAQSIYGFRGADFENIHHFKERVPDAQIFKLEQNYRSTQEILDLSNWLLDQSEIKYDKRLDAHRGEGVKPKMHIFPNEFDEAKWIAIDIKERHYLAGNAWRDHMVLVRSSFAARHIE
;
A
#
# COMPACT_ATOMS: atom_id res chain seq x y z
N MET A 1 9.61 16.81 -21.81
CA MET A 1 10.58 15.68 -21.73
C MET A 1 10.11 14.67 -22.77
N SER A 2 10.96 14.06 -23.57
CA SER A 2 10.53 13.02 -24.52
C SER A 2 10.65 11.62 -23.89
N LEU A 3 9.95 10.61 -24.44
CA LEU A 3 10.15 9.21 -24.00
C LEU A 3 11.63 8.81 -24.06
N ALA A 4 12.31 9.17 -25.16
CA ALA A 4 13.73 8.87 -25.32
C ALA A 4 14.57 9.44 -24.18
N THR A 5 14.28 10.68 -23.76
CA THR A 5 14.93 11.30 -22.59
C THR A 5 14.63 10.51 -21.31
N LEU A 6 13.36 10.16 -21.07
CA LEU A 6 12.96 9.40 -19.88
C LEU A 6 13.66 8.04 -19.82
N ILE A 7 13.71 7.28 -20.92
CA ILE A 7 14.35 5.97 -21.00
C ILE A 7 15.89 6.08 -20.88
N ASN A 8 16.50 7.12 -21.44
CA ASN A 8 17.95 7.31 -21.35
C ASN A 8 18.42 7.74 -19.95
N GLU A 9 17.55 8.32 -19.15
CA GLU A 9 17.83 8.63 -17.73
C GLU A 9 17.71 7.43 -16.81
N LEU A 10 17.25 6.28 -17.28
CA LEU A 10 17.16 5.06 -16.48
C LEU A 10 18.53 4.36 -16.43
N ASN A 11 18.85 3.79 -15.27
CA ASN A 11 19.95 2.84 -15.21
C ASN A 11 19.59 1.53 -15.94
N PRO A 12 20.58 0.64 -16.20
CA PRO A 12 20.32 -0.59 -16.95
C PRO A 12 19.23 -1.47 -16.32
N GLN A 13 19.19 -1.61 -14.99
CA GLN A 13 18.19 -2.42 -14.27
C GLN A 13 16.78 -1.82 -14.41
N GLN A 14 16.64 -0.51 -14.21
CA GLN A 14 15.39 0.20 -14.38
C GLN A 14 14.89 0.12 -15.84
N LYS A 15 15.80 0.29 -16.80
CA LYS A 15 15.47 0.19 -18.22
C LYS A 15 14.99 -1.21 -18.57
N GLN A 16 15.71 -2.25 -18.16
CA GLN A 16 15.31 -3.63 -18.41
C GLN A 16 13.92 -3.94 -17.83
N ALA A 17 13.64 -3.49 -16.60
CA ALA A 17 12.33 -3.67 -15.98
C ALA A 17 11.22 -2.90 -16.74
N ALA A 18 11.46 -1.63 -17.05
CA ALA A 18 10.45 -0.77 -17.69
C ALA A 18 10.10 -1.20 -19.12
N THR A 19 11.06 -1.78 -19.87
CA THR A 19 10.88 -2.17 -21.28
C THR A 19 10.70 -3.67 -21.48
N THR A 20 10.44 -4.44 -20.43
CA THR A 20 10.23 -5.88 -20.53
C THR A 20 9.02 -6.24 -21.39
N GLU A 21 9.12 -7.33 -22.15
CA GLU A 21 8.03 -7.89 -22.95
C GLU A 21 7.25 -8.96 -22.19
N THR A 22 7.69 -9.33 -20.96
CA THR A 22 6.99 -10.34 -20.16
C THR A 22 5.61 -9.86 -19.76
N LYS A 23 4.65 -10.79 -19.77
CA LYS A 23 3.27 -10.49 -19.38
C LYS A 23 3.18 -10.02 -17.93
N HIS A 24 3.90 -10.70 -17.03
CA HIS A 24 3.89 -10.38 -15.62
C HIS A 24 5.29 -10.09 -15.11
N SER A 25 5.40 -9.10 -14.24
CA SER A 25 6.68 -8.68 -13.68
C SER A 25 6.53 -8.23 -12.24
N LEU A 26 7.52 -8.58 -11.42
CA LEU A 26 7.72 -8.01 -10.09
C LEU A 26 9.05 -7.27 -10.06
N VAL A 27 9.04 -6.00 -9.74
CA VAL A 27 10.22 -5.16 -9.59
C VAL A 27 10.47 -4.96 -8.09
N LEU A 28 11.52 -5.59 -7.59
CA LEU A 28 12.00 -5.44 -6.22
C LEU A 28 12.97 -4.27 -6.17
N ALA A 29 12.56 -3.20 -5.52
CA ALA A 29 13.31 -1.95 -5.51
C ALA A 29 13.41 -1.38 -4.10
N GLY A 30 14.61 -1.28 -3.58
CA GLY A 30 14.86 -0.65 -2.29
C GLY A 30 14.40 0.81 -2.23
N ALA A 31 14.31 1.35 -1.01
CA ALA A 31 14.05 2.77 -0.82
C ALA A 31 15.07 3.62 -1.60
N GLY A 32 14.60 4.58 -2.39
CA GLY A 32 15.51 5.45 -3.17
C GLY A 32 16.09 4.84 -4.44
N CYS A 33 15.71 3.61 -4.84
CA CYS A 33 16.15 2.96 -6.09
C CYS A 33 15.30 3.33 -7.32
N GLY A 34 14.33 4.25 -7.19
CA GLY A 34 13.58 4.78 -8.32
C GLY A 34 12.34 3.96 -8.70
N LYS A 35 11.64 3.32 -7.74
CA LYS A 35 10.37 2.62 -7.94
C LYS A 35 9.39 3.42 -8.82
N THR A 36 9.03 4.62 -8.39
CA THR A 36 8.09 5.50 -9.13
C THR A 36 8.60 5.86 -10.52
N LYS A 37 9.91 6.11 -10.67
CA LYS A 37 10.51 6.41 -11.99
C LYS A 37 10.35 5.23 -12.95
N THR A 38 10.50 4.00 -12.45
CA THR A 38 10.34 2.77 -13.23
C THR A 38 8.89 2.54 -13.64
N ILE A 39 7.90 2.79 -12.76
CA ILE A 39 6.46 2.71 -13.11
C ILE A 39 6.10 3.75 -14.18
N VAL A 40 6.55 5.00 -14.01
CA VAL A 40 6.34 6.08 -15.00
C VAL A 40 6.93 5.69 -16.35
N ALA A 41 8.16 5.18 -16.35
CA ALA A 41 8.82 4.72 -17.57
C ALA A 41 8.09 3.53 -18.21
N ARG A 42 7.58 2.57 -17.41
CA ARG A 42 6.78 1.44 -17.90
C ARG A 42 5.51 1.91 -18.57
N ALA A 43 4.74 2.81 -17.93
CA ALA A 43 3.52 3.34 -18.51
C ALA A 43 3.80 4.11 -19.81
N ALA A 44 4.85 4.94 -19.81
CA ALA A 44 5.26 5.69 -21.00
C ALA A 44 5.71 4.76 -22.13
N TYR A 45 6.48 3.71 -21.83
CA TYR A 45 6.91 2.71 -22.80
C TYR A 45 5.71 1.97 -23.42
N LEU A 46 4.75 1.52 -22.63
CA LEU A 46 3.55 0.83 -23.11
C LEU A 46 2.76 1.72 -24.10
N ILE A 47 2.58 3.01 -23.77
CA ILE A 47 1.89 3.96 -24.65
C ILE A 47 2.65 4.13 -25.99
N ASP A 48 3.96 4.25 -25.92
CA ASP A 48 4.80 4.37 -27.12
C ASP A 48 4.75 3.11 -28.00
N GLN A 49 4.60 1.93 -27.38
CA GLN A 49 4.39 0.67 -28.10
C GLN A 49 2.96 0.51 -28.65
N GLY A 50 2.14 1.54 -28.57
CA GLY A 50 0.79 1.57 -29.15
C GLY A 50 -0.33 1.10 -28.21
N VAL A 51 -0.05 0.84 -26.94
CA VAL A 51 -1.11 0.52 -25.96
C VAL A 51 -1.90 1.82 -25.69
N PRO A 52 -3.23 1.84 -25.90
CA PRO A 52 -4.03 3.00 -25.56
C PRO A 52 -3.89 3.38 -24.08
N ALA A 53 -3.63 4.65 -23.78
CA ALA A 53 -3.40 5.12 -22.42
C ALA A 53 -4.57 4.77 -21.46
N ASN A 54 -5.82 4.79 -21.98
CA ASN A 54 -7.01 4.41 -21.20
C ASN A 54 -7.16 2.91 -20.92
N GLN A 55 -6.30 2.08 -21.47
CA GLN A 55 -6.21 0.65 -21.18
C GLN A 55 -5.07 0.31 -20.19
N ILE A 56 -4.42 1.32 -19.63
CA ILE A 56 -3.44 1.19 -18.57
C ILE A 56 -4.06 1.71 -17.28
N GLN A 57 -4.11 0.85 -16.26
CA GLN A 57 -4.54 1.22 -14.90
C GLN A 57 -3.34 1.13 -13.95
N ILE A 58 -3.05 2.22 -13.25
CA ILE A 58 -2.02 2.25 -12.21
C ILE A 58 -2.74 2.25 -10.86
N LEU A 59 -2.38 1.30 -9.98
CA LEU A 59 -2.91 1.20 -8.63
C LEU A 59 -1.82 1.60 -7.64
N THR A 60 -2.16 2.53 -6.75
CA THR A 60 -1.24 3.07 -5.73
C THR A 60 -1.92 3.10 -4.37
N PHE A 61 -1.13 3.35 -3.32
CA PHE A 61 -1.66 3.44 -1.96
C PHE A 61 -2.33 4.81 -1.67
N THR A 62 -1.89 5.88 -2.33
CA THR A 62 -2.38 7.24 -2.08
C THR A 62 -2.84 7.94 -3.34
N ARG A 63 -3.85 8.81 -3.20
CA ARG A 63 -4.31 9.67 -4.31
C ARG A 63 -3.20 10.60 -4.82
N ARG A 64 -2.32 11.04 -3.92
CA ARG A 64 -1.19 11.90 -4.27
C ARG A 64 -0.21 11.18 -5.20
N SER A 65 0.18 9.96 -4.86
CA SER A 65 1.05 9.14 -5.72
C SER A 65 0.42 8.90 -7.10
N ALA A 66 -0.88 8.59 -7.13
CA ALA A 66 -1.61 8.42 -8.38
C ALA A 66 -1.53 9.66 -9.28
N SER A 67 -1.84 10.85 -8.73
CA SER A 67 -1.78 12.12 -9.48
C SER A 67 -0.35 12.45 -9.91
N GLU A 68 0.65 12.18 -9.09
CA GLU A 68 2.06 12.43 -9.41
C GLU A 68 2.54 11.54 -10.58
N ILE A 69 2.16 10.27 -10.60
CA ILE A 69 2.53 9.35 -11.69
C ILE A 69 1.91 9.83 -13.01
N VAL A 70 0.61 10.15 -13.03
CA VAL A 70 -0.07 10.65 -14.23
C VAL A 70 0.62 11.92 -14.74
N ALA A 71 0.85 12.91 -13.88
CA ALA A 71 1.49 14.17 -14.27
C ALA A 71 2.90 13.95 -14.86
N ARG A 72 3.67 12.98 -14.34
CA ARG A 72 5.00 12.66 -14.88
C ARG A 72 4.92 11.98 -16.25
N VAL A 73 3.94 11.11 -16.50
CA VAL A 73 3.74 10.48 -17.82
C VAL A 73 3.24 11.51 -18.82
N GLU A 74 2.30 12.37 -18.44
CA GLU A 74 1.81 13.48 -19.28
C GLU A 74 2.94 14.46 -19.64
N LEU A 75 3.83 14.76 -18.70
CA LEU A 75 5.00 15.62 -18.98
C LEU A 75 5.94 14.98 -20.03
N ALA A 76 6.04 13.65 -20.05
CA ALA A 76 6.89 12.93 -20.99
C ALA A 76 6.26 12.74 -22.37
N LEU A 77 4.95 12.49 -22.47
CA LEU A 77 4.27 12.06 -23.68
C LEU A 77 3.21 13.06 -24.19
N GLY A 78 2.87 14.09 -23.42
CA GLY A 78 1.84 15.07 -23.78
C GLY A 78 0.48 14.41 -24.04
N ASP A 79 -0.15 14.73 -25.15
CA ASP A 79 -1.50 14.25 -25.51
C ASP A 79 -1.61 12.74 -25.65
N GLN A 80 -0.52 12.03 -25.92
CA GLN A 80 -0.52 10.57 -26.01
C GLN A 80 -0.86 9.89 -24.66
N ALA A 81 -0.55 10.56 -23.54
CA ALA A 81 -0.88 10.07 -22.21
C ALA A 81 -2.34 10.34 -21.81
N LYS A 82 -3.11 11.06 -22.63
CA LYS A 82 -4.49 11.44 -22.32
C LYS A 82 -5.36 10.20 -22.13
N GLY A 83 -5.98 10.13 -20.96
CA GLY A 83 -6.81 8.99 -20.58
C GLY A 83 -6.10 7.93 -19.75
N LEU A 84 -4.80 8.07 -19.46
CA LEU A 84 -4.10 7.24 -18.49
C LEU A 84 -4.80 7.30 -17.13
N ARG A 85 -5.03 6.15 -16.53
CA ARG A 85 -5.73 6.07 -15.25
C ARG A 85 -4.77 5.63 -14.15
N ALA A 86 -4.69 6.45 -13.10
CA ALA A 86 -4.05 6.07 -11.85
C ALA A 86 -4.98 6.37 -10.68
N SER A 87 -5.08 5.44 -9.74
CA SER A 87 -6.00 5.54 -8.61
C SER A 87 -5.57 4.64 -7.45
N THR A 88 -6.22 4.79 -6.31
CA THR A 88 -6.14 3.78 -5.25
C THR A 88 -7.03 2.59 -5.59
N PHE A 89 -6.80 1.43 -4.95
CA PHE A 89 -7.66 0.25 -5.08
C PHE A 89 -9.15 0.59 -4.83
N HIS A 90 -9.44 1.34 -3.77
CA HIS A 90 -10.80 1.77 -3.45
C HIS A 90 -11.42 2.63 -4.56
N THR A 91 -10.65 3.56 -5.13
CA THR A 91 -11.14 4.42 -6.21
C THR A 91 -11.43 3.60 -7.47
N PHE A 92 -10.58 2.63 -7.79
CA PHE A 92 -10.79 1.71 -8.90
C PHE A 92 -12.04 0.85 -8.70
N CYS A 93 -12.19 0.22 -7.54
CA CYS A 93 -13.40 -0.56 -7.22
C CYS A 93 -14.66 0.31 -7.24
N MET A 94 -14.61 1.50 -6.67
CA MET A 94 -15.72 2.46 -6.70
C MET A 94 -16.11 2.84 -8.13
N TYR A 95 -15.13 3.02 -9.01
CA TYR A 95 -15.41 3.25 -10.43
C TYR A 95 -16.21 2.10 -11.05
N LEU A 96 -15.83 0.84 -10.78
CA LEU A 96 -16.55 -0.34 -11.27
C LEU A 96 -17.98 -0.43 -10.69
N LEU A 97 -18.13 -0.27 -9.36
CA LEU A 97 -19.43 -0.29 -8.67
C LEU A 97 -20.40 0.75 -9.22
N ARG A 98 -19.92 1.94 -9.60
CA ARG A 98 -20.73 3.01 -10.18
C ARG A 98 -21.00 2.81 -11.66
N ARG A 99 -20.10 2.19 -12.39
CA ARG A 99 -20.18 2.03 -13.84
C ARG A 99 -21.10 0.91 -14.25
N ILE A 100 -21.11 -0.18 -13.50
CA ILE A 100 -21.90 -1.39 -13.78
C ILE A 100 -22.51 -1.96 -12.49
N PRO A 101 -23.31 -1.19 -11.73
CA PRO A 101 -23.80 -1.59 -10.41
C PRO A 101 -24.58 -2.91 -10.44
N GLN A 102 -25.27 -3.20 -11.55
CA GLN A 102 -26.05 -4.45 -11.72
C GLN A 102 -25.17 -5.70 -11.68
N ALA A 103 -23.92 -5.62 -12.13
CA ALA A 103 -22.98 -6.74 -12.06
C ALA A 103 -22.60 -7.12 -10.62
N PHE A 104 -22.88 -6.24 -9.66
CA PHE A 104 -22.63 -6.42 -8.22
C PHE A 104 -23.91 -6.61 -7.41
N GLY A 105 -25.07 -6.72 -8.06
CA GLY A 105 -26.36 -6.80 -7.38
C GLY A 105 -26.75 -5.52 -6.64
N LEU A 106 -26.21 -4.38 -7.06
CA LEU A 106 -26.43 -3.07 -6.45
C LEU A 106 -27.36 -2.23 -7.36
N GLU A 107 -28.37 -1.60 -6.75
CA GLU A 107 -29.18 -0.58 -7.44
C GLU A 107 -28.77 0.81 -7.00
N GLN A 108 -28.85 1.06 -5.70
CA GLN A 108 -28.41 2.29 -5.05
C GLN A 108 -27.66 1.94 -3.77
N PHE A 109 -26.64 2.71 -3.42
CA PHE A 109 -25.91 2.54 -2.18
C PHE A 109 -25.35 3.87 -1.67
N THR A 110 -25.19 3.93 -0.36
CA THR A 110 -24.57 5.06 0.32
C THR A 110 -23.29 4.58 1.00
N ILE A 111 -22.21 5.33 0.82
CA ILE A 111 -20.95 5.05 1.52
C ILE A 111 -21.01 5.65 2.91
N ILE A 112 -20.75 4.83 3.91
CA ILE A 112 -20.56 5.25 5.30
C ILE A 112 -19.08 5.36 5.62
N ASP A 113 -18.73 6.40 6.36
CA ASP A 113 -17.36 6.64 6.77
C ASP A 113 -17.00 5.89 8.07
N ARG A 114 -15.77 6.12 8.57
CA ARG A 114 -15.27 5.44 9.76
C ARG A 114 -16.03 5.83 11.03
N ASP A 115 -16.44 7.08 11.12
CA ASP A 115 -17.18 7.56 12.29
C ASP A 115 -18.59 6.99 12.32
N ASP A 116 -19.24 6.88 11.17
CA ASP A 116 -20.53 6.18 11.00
C ASP A 116 -20.44 4.71 11.41
N GLN A 117 -19.38 4.02 10.96
CA GLN A 117 -19.11 2.62 11.35
C GLN A 117 -19.00 2.48 12.88
N ILE A 118 -18.15 3.30 13.50
CA ILE A 118 -17.92 3.29 14.96
C ILE A 118 -19.25 3.58 15.70
N MET A 119 -20.05 4.52 15.19
CA MET A 119 -21.36 4.83 15.76
C MET A 119 -22.32 3.64 15.66
N MET A 120 -22.35 2.94 14.52
CA MET A 120 -23.17 1.74 14.35
C MET A 120 -22.73 0.62 15.32
N PHE A 121 -21.42 0.37 15.45
CA PHE A 121 -20.91 -0.58 16.44
C PHE A 121 -21.26 -0.16 17.86
N ARG A 122 -21.21 1.11 18.21
CA ARG A 122 -21.63 1.63 19.53
C ARG A 122 -23.10 1.35 19.82
N LEU A 123 -23.97 1.56 18.83
CA LEU A 123 -25.41 1.31 18.98
C LEU A 123 -25.76 -0.18 19.11
N ILE A 124 -25.03 -1.05 18.41
CA ILE A 124 -25.26 -2.50 18.45
C ILE A 124 -24.70 -3.11 19.76
N ARG A 125 -23.48 -2.74 20.11
CA ARG A 125 -22.80 -3.23 21.31
C ARG A 125 -23.53 -2.86 22.60
N GLY A 126 -24.13 -1.67 22.63
CA GLY A 126 -24.77 -1.14 23.84
C GLY A 126 -23.78 -0.52 24.83
N LYS A 127 -24.25 -0.28 26.05
CA LYS A 127 -23.47 0.33 27.12
C LYS A 127 -22.73 -0.75 27.93
N ASP A 128 -21.56 -0.37 28.47
CA ASP A 128 -20.83 -1.22 29.40
C ASP A 128 -21.57 -1.37 30.74
N ASP A 129 -21.55 -2.58 31.30
CA ASP A 129 -21.85 -2.78 32.70
C ASP A 129 -20.63 -2.32 33.51
N LYS A 130 -20.77 -1.20 34.22
CA LYS A 130 -19.70 -0.60 35.02
C LYS A 130 -19.16 -1.52 36.12
N ASN A 131 -19.89 -2.57 36.47
CA ASN A 131 -19.54 -3.53 37.53
C ASN A 131 -18.86 -4.80 37.01
N ASN A 132 -18.78 -4.95 35.66
CA ASN A 132 -18.14 -6.13 35.07
C ASN A 132 -16.69 -5.80 34.66
N PRO A 133 -15.69 -6.43 35.27
CA PRO A 133 -14.28 -6.24 34.87
C PRO A 133 -13.97 -6.78 33.47
N ASN A 134 -14.75 -7.76 33.01
CA ASN A 134 -14.62 -8.34 31.70
C ASN A 134 -15.60 -7.66 30.74
N GLN A 135 -15.10 -6.77 29.90
CA GLN A 135 -15.91 -5.97 28.97
C GLN A 135 -15.65 -6.39 27.53
N LEU A 136 -16.70 -6.28 26.71
CA LEU A 136 -16.57 -6.38 25.26
C LEU A 136 -15.61 -5.29 24.73
N PRO A 137 -14.94 -5.53 23.59
CA PRO A 137 -14.11 -4.51 22.93
C PRO A 137 -14.86 -3.20 22.75
N LYS A 138 -14.16 -2.09 22.82
CA LYS A 138 -14.75 -0.78 22.52
C LYS A 138 -15.25 -0.70 21.07
N PRO A 139 -16.20 0.18 20.76
CA PRO A 139 -16.74 0.32 19.39
C PRO A 139 -15.67 0.51 18.33
N LYS A 140 -14.61 1.27 18.63
CA LYS A 140 -13.48 1.46 17.72
C LYS A 140 -12.70 0.15 17.53
N GLU A 141 -12.42 -0.59 18.59
CA GLU A 141 -11.72 -1.87 18.55
C GLU A 141 -12.53 -2.92 17.76
N LEU A 142 -13.86 -2.97 17.94
CA LEU A 142 -14.74 -3.81 17.13
C LEU A 142 -14.68 -3.46 15.65
N CYS A 143 -14.67 -2.17 15.34
CA CYS A 143 -14.58 -1.68 13.97
C CYS A 143 -13.20 -2.00 13.36
N ASP A 144 -12.10 -1.84 14.11
CA ASP A 144 -10.75 -2.18 13.69
C ASP A 144 -10.61 -3.70 13.46
N LEU A 145 -11.12 -4.52 14.36
CA LEU A 145 -11.14 -5.97 14.24
C LEU A 145 -11.96 -6.47 13.05
N TYR A 146 -13.14 -5.86 12.83
CA TYR A 146 -13.97 -6.16 11.66
C TYR A 146 -13.22 -5.88 10.36
N SER A 147 -12.65 -4.68 10.23
CA SER A 147 -11.85 -4.31 9.06
C SER A 147 -10.64 -5.23 8.89
N PHE A 148 -9.94 -5.57 9.97
CA PHE A 148 -8.78 -6.47 9.90
C PHE A 148 -9.19 -7.85 9.40
N ALA A 149 -10.26 -8.46 9.94
CA ALA A 149 -10.76 -9.76 9.49
C ALA A 149 -11.15 -9.74 8.00
N ARG A 150 -11.82 -8.67 7.54
CA ARG A 150 -12.21 -8.48 6.13
C ARG A 150 -11.00 -8.32 5.22
N ASN A 151 -10.07 -7.44 5.55
CA ASN A 151 -8.90 -7.15 4.74
C ASN A 151 -7.93 -8.33 4.66
N THR A 152 -7.81 -9.12 5.73
CA THR A 152 -6.98 -10.33 5.74
C THR A 152 -7.71 -11.57 5.24
N ARG A 153 -9.02 -11.49 4.99
CA ARG A 153 -9.89 -12.62 4.63
C ARG A 153 -9.81 -13.79 5.63
N GLN A 154 -9.51 -13.48 6.91
CA GLN A 154 -9.37 -14.46 7.98
C GLN A 154 -10.67 -14.64 8.76
N LYS A 155 -10.82 -15.81 9.37
CA LYS A 155 -11.91 -16.07 10.31
C LYS A 155 -11.79 -15.16 11.53
N LEU A 156 -12.92 -14.74 12.11
CA LEU A 156 -12.95 -13.90 13.31
C LEU A 156 -12.09 -14.45 14.46
N SER A 157 -12.07 -15.77 14.66
CA SER A 157 -11.23 -16.38 15.71
C SER A 157 -9.75 -16.07 15.54
N VAL A 158 -9.25 -16.21 14.30
CA VAL A 158 -7.84 -15.94 13.95
C VAL A 158 -7.52 -14.45 14.08
N ALA A 159 -8.44 -13.60 13.64
CA ALA A 159 -8.28 -12.15 13.76
C ALA A 159 -8.26 -11.70 15.23
N LEU A 160 -9.11 -12.29 16.10
CA LEU A 160 -9.13 -12.04 17.53
C LEU A 160 -7.83 -12.48 18.20
N GLU A 161 -7.34 -13.69 17.92
CA GLU A 161 -6.08 -14.19 18.48
C GLU A 161 -4.90 -13.27 18.15
N LYS A 162 -4.89 -12.68 16.95
CA LYS A 162 -3.81 -11.79 16.48
C LYS A 162 -3.91 -10.38 17.03
N GLN A 163 -5.12 -9.81 17.13
CA GLN A 163 -5.31 -8.39 17.43
C GLN A 163 -5.72 -8.12 18.87
N HIS A 164 -6.54 -9.01 19.44
CA HIS A 164 -7.17 -8.84 20.75
C HIS A 164 -7.35 -10.18 21.48
N PRO A 165 -6.26 -10.91 21.79
CA PRO A 165 -6.34 -12.22 22.43
C PRO A 165 -7.09 -12.17 23.78
N GLU A 166 -7.07 -11.03 24.49
CA GLU A 166 -7.80 -10.79 25.72
C GLU A 166 -9.32 -10.88 25.57
N HIS A 167 -9.84 -10.68 24.36
CA HIS A 167 -11.28 -10.71 24.08
C HIS A 167 -11.78 -12.03 23.47
N ILE A 168 -10.95 -13.05 23.39
CA ILE A 168 -11.31 -14.36 22.77
C ILE A 168 -12.51 -15.01 23.45
N VAL A 169 -12.70 -14.78 24.76
CA VAL A 169 -13.84 -15.28 25.56
C VAL A 169 -15.18 -14.70 25.08
N PHE A 170 -15.19 -13.57 24.40
CA PHE A 170 -16.37 -12.91 23.86
C PHE A 170 -16.60 -13.18 22.37
N LYS A 171 -15.91 -14.15 21.78
CA LYS A 171 -15.95 -14.44 20.35
C LYS A 171 -17.37 -14.52 19.78
N ASP A 172 -18.26 -15.25 20.44
CA ASP A 172 -19.64 -15.46 19.95
C ASP A 172 -20.47 -14.18 20.03
N GLN A 173 -20.28 -13.39 21.08
CA GLN A 173 -20.93 -12.07 21.21
C GLN A 173 -20.42 -11.09 20.18
N ILE A 174 -19.10 -11.06 19.92
CA ILE A 174 -18.47 -10.24 18.89
C ILE A 174 -18.99 -10.66 17.51
N ALA A 175 -19.10 -11.97 17.24
CA ALA A 175 -19.66 -12.48 15.99
C ALA A 175 -21.11 -12.03 15.80
N ALA A 176 -21.95 -12.07 16.83
CA ALA A 176 -23.32 -11.60 16.78
C ALA A 176 -23.41 -10.08 16.50
N ILE A 177 -22.53 -9.28 17.12
CA ILE A 177 -22.43 -7.84 16.87
C ILE A 177 -22.04 -7.56 15.41
N MET A 178 -21.09 -8.30 14.85
CA MET A 178 -20.66 -8.14 13.45
C MET A 178 -21.77 -8.57 12.47
N GLN A 179 -22.49 -9.64 12.78
CA GLN A 179 -23.64 -10.08 11.97
C GLN A 179 -24.77 -9.03 11.95
N GLU A 180 -25.07 -8.44 13.10
CA GLU A 180 -26.07 -7.36 13.20
C GLU A 180 -25.59 -6.11 12.47
N TYR A 181 -24.30 -5.76 12.53
CA TYR A 181 -23.72 -4.67 11.76
C TYR A 181 -23.91 -4.87 10.25
N GLU A 182 -23.61 -6.06 9.74
CA GLU A 182 -23.83 -6.44 8.34
C GLU A 182 -25.32 -6.39 7.95
N ALA A 183 -26.22 -6.88 8.83
CA ALA A 183 -27.65 -6.84 8.59
C ALA A 183 -28.18 -5.41 8.49
N ARG A 184 -27.71 -4.51 9.36
CA ARG A 184 -28.11 -3.08 9.32
C ARG A 184 -27.58 -2.37 8.09
N LYS A 185 -26.34 -2.65 7.66
CA LYS A 185 -25.82 -2.11 6.40
C LYS A 185 -26.69 -2.54 5.21
N ARG A 186 -26.95 -3.85 5.08
CA ARG A 186 -27.78 -4.39 3.99
C ARG A 186 -29.17 -3.79 3.97
N ALA A 187 -29.84 -3.68 5.13
CA ALA A 187 -31.20 -3.13 5.23
C ALA A 187 -31.30 -1.66 4.77
N ARG A 188 -30.18 -0.93 4.75
CA ARG A 188 -30.12 0.49 4.36
C ARG A 188 -29.34 0.75 3.08
N SER A 189 -28.91 -0.29 2.40
CA SER A 189 -27.99 -0.20 1.25
C SER A 189 -26.74 0.64 1.56
N PHE A 190 -26.19 0.45 2.75
CA PHE A 190 -24.95 1.07 3.17
C PHE A 190 -23.75 0.18 2.81
N LEU A 191 -22.70 0.79 2.29
CA LEU A 191 -21.39 0.16 2.07
C LEU A 191 -20.34 0.92 2.87
N ASP A 192 -19.50 0.20 3.57
CA ASP A 192 -18.29 0.76 4.15
C ASP A 192 -17.09 0.62 3.17
N TYR A 193 -15.93 1.15 3.56
CA TYR A 193 -14.75 1.09 2.70
C TYR A 193 -14.27 -0.35 2.43
N ASP A 194 -14.43 -1.27 3.39
CA ASP A 194 -14.05 -2.66 3.21
C ASP A 194 -15.00 -3.38 2.24
N ASP A 195 -16.28 -3.01 2.23
CA ASP A 195 -17.27 -3.55 1.29
C ASP A 195 -16.94 -3.19 -0.17
N ILE A 196 -16.43 -1.98 -0.41
CA ILE A 196 -16.07 -1.54 -1.76
C ILE A 196 -15.09 -2.52 -2.41
N LEU A 197 -14.10 -2.99 -1.67
CA LEU A 197 -13.12 -3.97 -2.17
C LEU A 197 -13.72 -5.38 -2.20
N ALA A 198 -14.40 -5.78 -1.13
CA ALA A 198 -14.88 -7.15 -0.94
C ALA A 198 -15.95 -7.55 -1.98
N ILE A 199 -16.87 -6.65 -2.31
CA ILE A 199 -17.90 -6.89 -3.32
C ILE A 199 -17.27 -7.09 -4.70
N VAL A 200 -16.34 -6.22 -5.08
CA VAL A 200 -15.67 -6.34 -6.39
C VAL A 200 -14.78 -7.58 -6.45
N ALA A 201 -14.02 -7.88 -5.39
CA ALA A 201 -13.18 -9.08 -5.34
C ALA A 201 -14.03 -10.35 -5.47
N SER A 202 -15.11 -10.46 -4.67
CA SER A 202 -16.01 -11.61 -4.73
C SER A 202 -16.70 -11.77 -6.10
N ALA A 203 -17.08 -10.66 -6.72
CA ALA A 203 -17.71 -10.70 -8.04
C ALA A 203 -16.72 -11.13 -9.14
N LEU A 204 -15.47 -10.66 -9.08
CA LEU A 204 -14.42 -11.11 -10.00
C LEU A 204 -14.07 -12.58 -9.84
N GLU A 205 -14.06 -13.10 -8.61
CA GLU A 205 -13.83 -14.53 -8.34
C GLU A 205 -14.97 -15.43 -8.89
N GLN A 206 -16.19 -14.91 -9.02
CA GLN A 206 -17.39 -15.68 -9.38
C GLN A 206 -17.86 -15.48 -10.83
N SER A 207 -17.42 -14.42 -11.51
CA SER A 207 -17.94 -14.04 -12.83
C SER A 207 -16.81 -13.83 -13.85
N GLU A 208 -16.68 -14.79 -14.75
CA GLU A 208 -15.77 -14.67 -15.90
C GLU A 208 -16.15 -13.48 -16.80
N GLY A 209 -17.46 -13.22 -16.99
CA GLY A 209 -17.94 -12.07 -17.76
C GLY A 209 -17.52 -10.73 -17.15
N LEU A 210 -17.41 -10.63 -15.81
CA LEU A 210 -16.88 -9.44 -15.17
C LEU A 210 -15.37 -9.31 -15.37
N VAL A 211 -14.63 -10.42 -15.31
CA VAL A 211 -13.20 -10.47 -15.64
C VAL A 211 -12.97 -10.01 -17.08
N ASP A 212 -13.80 -10.49 -18.03
CA ASP A 212 -13.74 -10.05 -19.43
C ASP A 212 -14.02 -8.57 -19.61
N TYR A 213 -15.04 -8.07 -18.93
CA TYR A 213 -15.33 -6.63 -18.95
C TYR A 213 -14.15 -5.82 -18.42
N VAL A 214 -13.58 -6.18 -17.26
CA VAL A 214 -12.45 -5.46 -16.69
C VAL A 214 -11.22 -5.54 -17.60
N SER A 215 -10.93 -6.70 -18.18
CA SER A 215 -9.81 -6.87 -19.12
C SER A 215 -9.99 -6.07 -20.41
N SER A 216 -11.23 -5.86 -20.87
CA SER A 216 -11.53 -5.04 -22.05
C SER A 216 -11.25 -3.55 -21.85
N ILE A 217 -11.34 -3.07 -20.61
CA ILE A 217 -11.06 -1.66 -20.26
C ILE A 217 -9.69 -1.46 -19.61
N CYS A 218 -8.97 -2.53 -19.28
CA CYS A 218 -7.66 -2.51 -18.62
C CYS A 218 -6.83 -3.70 -19.08
N GLN A 219 -5.94 -3.50 -20.05
CA GLN A 219 -5.03 -4.54 -20.53
C GLN A 219 -3.76 -4.65 -19.68
N HIS A 220 -3.33 -3.54 -19.08
CA HIS A 220 -2.14 -3.46 -18.25
C HIS A 220 -2.48 -2.85 -16.89
N MET A 221 -2.16 -3.56 -15.84
CA MET A 221 -2.31 -3.09 -14.46
C MET A 221 -0.93 -2.97 -13.81
N LEU A 222 -0.57 -1.75 -13.44
CA LEU A 222 0.69 -1.44 -12.77
C LEU A 222 0.38 -1.19 -11.29
N VAL A 223 1.01 -1.94 -10.40
CA VAL A 223 0.76 -1.86 -8.94
C VAL A 223 1.99 -1.33 -8.25
N ASP A 224 1.84 -0.17 -7.59
CA ASP A 224 2.88 0.42 -6.75
C ASP A 224 2.74 -0.03 -5.29
N GLU A 225 3.86 -0.08 -4.57
CA GLU A 225 3.96 -0.48 -3.16
C GLU A 225 3.31 -1.86 -2.91
N MET A 226 3.64 -2.83 -3.74
CA MET A 226 3.06 -4.18 -3.71
C MET A 226 3.20 -4.86 -2.33
N GLN A 227 4.24 -4.54 -1.54
CA GLN A 227 4.45 -5.06 -0.20
C GLN A 227 3.36 -4.66 0.80
N ASP A 228 2.64 -3.56 0.53
CA ASP A 228 1.60 -3.05 1.41
C ASP A 228 0.20 -3.53 1.04
N THR A 229 0.09 -4.36 -0.01
CA THR A 229 -1.18 -4.96 -0.39
C THR A 229 -1.63 -6.01 0.63
N ASN A 230 -2.92 -6.02 0.91
CA ASN A 230 -3.52 -7.03 1.77
C ASN A 230 -4.18 -8.17 0.96
N PRO A 231 -4.54 -9.30 1.59
CA PRO A 231 -5.19 -10.43 0.90
C PRO A 231 -6.46 -10.06 0.14
N LEU A 232 -7.24 -9.07 0.63
CA LEU A 232 -8.44 -8.61 -0.07
C LEU A 232 -8.10 -7.85 -1.36
N GLN A 233 -7.04 -7.02 -1.34
CA GLN A 233 -6.55 -6.34 -2.53
C GLN A 233 -5.93 -7.32 -3.52
N TRP A 234 -5.25 -8.35 -3.03
CA TRP A 234 -4.74 -9.40 -3.89
C TRP A 234 -5.87 -10.17 -4.58
N ALA A 235 -6.97 -10.43 -3.89
CA ALA A 235 -8.14 -11.08 -4.47
C ALA A 235 -8.80 -10.28 -5.62
N LEU A 236 -8.50 -8.99 -5.77
CA LEU A 236 -8.88 -8.20 -6.94
C LEU A 236 -7.96 -8.46 -8.15
N LEU A 237 -6.69 -8.75 -7.91
CA LEU A 237 -5.68 -8.92 -8.96
C LEU A 237 -5.67 -10.36 -9.51
N GLU A 238 -5.87 -11.34 -8.62
CA GLU A 238 -5.71 -12.75 -8.95
C GLU A 238 -6.62 -13.24 -10.07
N PRO A 239 -7.94 -12.94 -10.10
CA PRO A 239 -8.80 -13.36 -11.21
C PRO A 239 -8.45 -12.69 -12.55
N LEU A 240 -7.76 -11.54 -12.51
CA LEU A 240 -7.40 -10.79 -13.71
C LEU A 240 -6.10 -11.26 -14.36
N LYS A 241 -5.23 -12.00 -13.65
CA LYS A 241 -3.87 -12.33 -14.10
C LYS A 241 -3.82 -13.08 -15.45
N ASP A 242 -4.85 -13.87 -15.78
CA ASP A 242 -4.84 -14.61 -17.04
C ASP A 242 -5.17 -13.74 -18.26
N LYS A 243 -5.83 -12.60 -18.06
CA LYS A 243 -6.29 -11.69 -19.14
C LYS A 243 -5.61 -10.32 -19.13
N VAL A 244 -5.09 -9.90 -17.98
CA VAL A 244 -4.44 -8.59 -17.77
C VAL A 244 -2.96 -8.78 -17.48
N SER A 245 -2.10 -7.94 -18.07
CA SER A 245 -0.67 -7.91 -17.74
C SER A 245 -0.47 -7.21 -16.39
N LEU A 246 0.25 -7.84 -15.47
CA LEU A 246 0.56 -7.30 -14.14
C LEU A 246 2.03 -6.85 -14.09
N PHE A 247 2.25 -5.58 -13.77
CA PHE A 247 3.57 -5.02 -13.49
C PHE A 247 3.56 -4.46 -12.07
N CYS A 248 4.10 -5.24 -11.12
CA CYS A 248 4.10 -4.90 -9.70
C CYS A 248 5.45 -4.37 -9.29
N VAL A 249 5.46 -3.31 -8.47
CA VAL A 249 6.68 -2.72 -7.91
C VAL A 249 6.54 -2.67 -6.40
N GLY A 250 7.58 -3.08 -5.68
CA GLY A 250 7.55 -3.09 -4.23
C GLY A 250 8.94 -3.19 -3.60
N ASP A 251 8.97 -3.09 -2.28
CA ASP A 251 10.15 -3.27 -1.46
C ASP A 251 9.81 -4.17 -0.28
N ASP A 252 10.31 -5.40 -0.29
CA ASP A 252 10.11 -6.39 0.77
C ASP A 252 10.54 -5.89 2.16
N ALA A 253 11.52 -4.97 2.19
CA ALA A 253 12.01 -4.37 3.42
C ALA A 253 11.12 -3.23 3.99
N GLN A 254 10.15 -2.73 3.22
CA GLN A 254 9.29 -1.61 3.60
C GLN A 254 7.86 -2.02 3.95
N SER A 255 7.57 -3.30 4.16
CA SER A 255 6.25 -3.74 4.59
C SER A 255 6.00 -3.40 6.06
N ILE A 256 5.46 -2.21 6.34
CA ILE A 256 5.21 -1.70 7.69
C ILE A 256 3.71 -1.62 8.05
N TYR A 257 2.82 -2.00 7.14
CA TYR A 257 1.36 -1.92 7.33
C TYR A 257 0.72 -3.24 7.76
N GLY A 258 1.48 -4.17 8.35
CA GLY A 258 0.95 -5.44 8.88
C GLY A 258 -0.21 -5.28 9.85
N PHE A 259 -0.23 -4.19 10.65
CA PHE A 259 -1.33 -3.85 11.53
C PHE A 259 -2.65 -3.50 10.81
N ARG A 260 -2.59 -3.19 9.51
CA ARG A 260 -3.75 -3.01 8.61
C ARG A 260 -4.05 -4.25 7.78
N GLY A 261 -3.38 -5.36 8.07
CA GLY A 261 -3.53 -6.60 7.32
C GLY A 261 -2.69 -6.68 6.05
N ALA A 262 -1.73 -5.77 5.83
CA ALA A 262 -0.75 -5.96 4.78
C ALA A 262 -0.01 -7.28 4.99
N ASP A 263 0.20 -7.98 3.91
CA ASP A 263 0.83 -9.29 3.93
C ASP A 263 2.18 -9.19 3.19
N PHE A 264 3.26 -9.13 3.96
CA PHE A 264 4.61 -9.05 3.40
C PHE A 264 4.97 -10.27 2.54
N GLU A 265 4.31 -11.41 2.80
CA GLU A 265 4.46 -12.62 2.01
C GLU A 265 3.95 -12.45 0.57
N ASN A 266 3.11 -11.45 0.29
CA ASN A 266 2.62 -11.17 -1.07
C ASN A 266 3.77 -10.96 -2.08
N ILE A 267 4.87 -10.35 -1.66
CA ILE A 267 6.05 -10.20 -2.50
C ILE A 267 6.79 -11.55 -2.61
N HIS A 268 7.02 -12.24 -1.49
CA HIS A 268 7.80 -13.46 -1.45
C HIS A 268 7.11 -14.61 -2.19
N HIS A 269 5.79 -14.73 -2.08
CA HIS A 269 4.98 -15.72 -2.78
C HIS A 269 4.46 -15.24 -4.15
N PHE A 270 4.93 -14.08 -4.65
CA PHE A 270 4.45 -13.54 -5.92
C PHE A 270 4.63 -14.52 -7.08
N LYS A 271 5.80 -15.17 -7.17
CA LYS A 271 6.09 -16.13 -8.23
C LYS A 271 5.29 -17.43 -8.13
N GLU A 272 4.86 -17.81 -6.92
CA GLU A 272 3.97 -18.96 -6.73
C GLU A 272 2.55 -18.63 -7.22
N ARG A 273 2.08 -17.40 -6.97
CA ARG A 273 0.76 -16.93 -7.41
C ARG A 273 0.71 -16.56 -8.89
N VAL A 274 1.83 -16.12 -9.44
CA VAL A 274 2.01 -15.71 -10.83
C VAL A 274 3.28 -16.39 -11.38
N PRO A 275 3.21 -17.70 -11.73
CA PRO A 275 4.39 -18.52 -12.06
C PRO A 275 5.23 -17.98 -13.22
N ASP A 276 4.58 -17.38 -14.23
CA ASP A 276 5.24 -16.85 -15.42
C ASP A 276 5.85 -15.46 -15.23
N ALA A 277 5.79 -14.92 -14.00
CA ALA A 277 6.31 -13.60 -13.70
C ALA A 277 7.85 -13.57 -13.72
N GLN A 278 8.40 -12.54 -14.32
CA GLN A 278 9.81 -12.21 -14.23
C GLN A 278 10.06 -11.27 -13.03
N ILE A 279 11.13 -11.56 -12.27
CA ILE A 279 11.54 -10.72 -11.14
C ILE A 279 12.74 -9.88 -11.57
N PHE A 280 12.63 -8.57 -11.37
CA PHE A 280 13.70 -7.60 -11.56
C PHE A 280 14.13 -7.04 -10.22
N LYS A 281 15.43 -6.76 -10.04
CA LYS A 281 15.97 -6.15 -8.83
C LYS A 281 16.56 -4.79 -9.15
N LEU A 282 16.17 -3.75 -8.40
CA LEU A 282 16.77 -2.41 -8.49
C LEU A 282 17.59 -2.17 -7.23
N GLU A 283 18.91 -2.17 -7.38
CA GLU A 283 19.86 -2.14 -6.26
C GLU A 283 20.57 -0.80 -6.13
N GLN A 284 20.67 -0.03 -7.24
CA GLN A 284 21.30 1.28 -7.23
C GLN A 284 20.42 2.31 -6.53
N ASN A 285 20.90 2.84 -5.41
CA ASN A 285 20.23 3.83 -4.57
C ASN A 285 20.71 5.24 -4.89
N TYR A 286 19.78 6.15 -5.17
CA TYR A 286 20.04 7.56 -5.51
C TYR A 286 19.79 8.52 -4.35
N ARG A 287 19.32 8.03 -3.22
CA ARG A 287 18.92 8.83 -2.06
C ARG A 287 20.00 8.95 -1.01
N SER A 288 20.58 7.84 -0.63
CA SER A 288 21.46 7.71 0.54
C SER A 288 22.93 7.53 0.14
N THR A 289 23.83 7.83 1.07
CA THR A 289 25.24 7.49 0.96
C THR A 289 25.50 6.05 1.40
N GLN A 290 26.68 5.50 1.07
CA GLN A 290 27.00 4.09 1.29
C GLN A 290 26.93 3.69 2.76
N GLU A 291 27.35 4.53 3.69
CA GLU A 291 27.33 4.22 5.12
C GLU A 291 25.93 4.05 5.69
N ILE A 292 24.95 4.79 5.14
CA ILE A 292 23.53 4.59 5.49
C ILE A 292 23.04 3.27 4.92
N LEU A 293 23.41 2.95 3.68
CA LEU A 293 23.03 1.71 3.04
C LEU A 293 23.69 0.48 3.67
N ASP A 294 24.92 0.61 4.15
CA ASP A 294 25.61 -0.48 4.87
C ASP A 294 24.86 -0.85 6.15
N LEU A 295 24.36 0.15 6.90
CA LEU A 295 23.50 -0.10 8.06
C LEU A 295 22.17 -0.75 7.64
N SER A 296 21.58 -0.29 6.55
CA SER A 296 20.33 -0.85 6.03
C SER A 296 20.52 -2.29 5.53
N ASN A 297 21.58 -2.55 4.77
CA ASN A 297 21.93 -3.88 4.29
C ASN A 297 22.20 -4.84 5.46
N TRP A 298 22.98 -4.37 6.47
CA TRP A 298 23.20 -5.16 7.67
C TRP A 298 21.91 -5.53 8.39
N LEU A 299 20.96 -4.57 8.52
CA LEU A 299 19.66 -4.84 9.15
C LEU A 299 18.86 -5.86 8.34
N LEU A 300 18.84 -5.73 7.02
CA LEU A 300 18.18 -6.67 6.12
C LEU A 300 18.79 -8.07 6.20
N ASP A 301 20.09 -8.17 6.41
CA ASP A 301 20.79 -9.44 6.57
C ASP A 301 20.38 -10.21 7.83
N GLN A 302 19.77 -9.53 8.83
CA GLN A 302 19.20 -10.19 10.01
C GLN A 302 17.81 -10.80 9.77
N SER A 303 17.16 -10.49 8.64
CA SER A 303 15.84 -11.05 8.32
C SER A 303 15.96 -12.50 7.84
N GLU A 304 15.13 -13.39 8.40
CA GLU A 304 15.04 -14.80 7.97
C GLU A 304 14.41 -14.93 6.58
N ILE A 305 13.47 -14.02 6.25
CA ILE A 305 12.77 -13.99 4.96
C ILE A 305 13.15 -12.71 4.23
N LYS A 306 13.91 -12.86 3.15
CA LYS A 306 14.39 -11.74 2.34
C LYS A 306 14.67 -12.18 0.91
N TYR A 307 14.61 -11.22 -0.02
CA TYR A 307 15.23 -11.40 -1.32
C TYR A 307 16.73 -11.09 -1.22
N ASP A 308 17.54 -11.85 -1.96
CA ASP A 308 18.95 -11.55 -2.13
C ASP A 308 19.10 -10.28 -3.00
N LYS A 309 19.07 -9.11 -2.34
CA LYS A 309 19.33 -7.80 -2.94
C LYS A 309 20.24 -6.99 -2.01
N ARG A 310 21.17 -6.26 -2.59
CA ARG A 310 22.06 -5.35 -1.87
C ARG A 310 21.96 -3.96 -2.43
N LEU A 311 21.84 -2.97 -1.55
CA LEU A 311 21.73 -1.58 -1.96
C LEU A 311 23.11 -0.95 -2.07
N ASP A 312 23.41 -0.35 -3.23
CA ASP A 312 24.65 0.35 -3.52
C ASP A 312 24.37 1.84 -3.80
N ALA A 313 25.19 2.73 -3.19
CA ALA A 313 24.99 4.16 -3.30
C ALA A 313 25.48 4.72 -4.63
N HIS A 314 24.59 5.40 -5.37
CA HIS A 314 24.99 6.24 -6.49
C HIS A 314 25.71 7.51 -6.04
N ARG A 315 25.42 7.99 -4.82
CA ARG A 315 25.99 9.22 -4.24
C ARG A 315 27.39 9.05 -3.67
N GLY A 316 27.93 7.81 -3.64
CA GLY A 316 29.22 7.50 -3.03
C GLY A 316 29.19 7.50 -1.51
N GLU A 317 30.35 7.79 -0.92
CA GLU A 317 30.57 7.77 0.53
C GLU A 317 30.02 9.03 1.22
N GLY A 318 29.76 8.94 2.51
CA GLY A 318 29.26 10.02 3.36
C GLY A 318 29.62 9.84 4.83
N VAL A 319 28.75 10.33 5.72
CA VAL A 319 28.95 10.24 7.17
C VAL A 319 28.26 9.01 7.72
N LYS A 320 28.94 8.24 8.56
CA LYS A 320 28.37 7.09 9.26
C LYS A 320 27.20 7.51 10.17
N PRO A 321 26.11 6.73 10.20
CA PRO A 321 25.06 6.92 11.17
C PRO A 321 25.61 6.92 12.60
N LYS A 322 25.06 7.80 13.44
CA LYS A 322 25.44 7.89 14.85
C LYS A 322 24.26 7.45 15.72
N MET A 323 24.56 6.72 16.78
CA MET A 323 23.59 6.34 17.79
C MET A 323 23.88 7.09 19.08
N HIS A 324 22.84 7.71 19.65
CA HIS A 324 22.90 8.40 20.94
C HIS A 324 21.86 7.78 21.87
N ILE A 325 22.24 7.61 23.13
CA ILE A 325 21.39 7.05 24.19
C ILE A 325 21.21 8.12 25.26
N PHE A 326 19.98 8.40 25.64
CA PHE A 326 19.65 9.41 26.63
C PHE A 326 18.96 8.80 27.83
N PRO A 327 19.09 9.36 29.04
CA PRO A 327 18.45 8.87 30.23
C PRO A 327 16.93 9.12 30.25
N ASN A 328 16.46 10.11 29.51
CA ASN A 328 15.06 10.49 29.40
C ASN A 328 14.77 11.27 28.11
N GLU A 329 13.48 11.47 27.84
CA GLU A 329 12.95 12.11 26.63
C GLU A 329 13.28 13.62 26.55
N PHE A 330 13.47 14.30 27.69
CA PHE A 330 13.84 15.72 27.70
C PHE A 330 15.27 15.96 27.25
N ASP A 331 16.19 15.10 27.71
CA ASP A 331 17.59 15.19 27.29
C ASP A 331 17.74 14.84 25.82
N GLU A 332 16.98 13.85 25.33
CA GLU A 332 16.89 13.53 23.90
C GLU A 332 16.40 14.73 23.08
N ALA A 333 15.26 15.30 23.43
CA ALA A 333 14.66 16.44 22.72
C ALA A 333 15.60 17.66 22.74
N LYS A 334 16.23 17.95 23.87
CA LYS A 334 17.20 19.04 24.02
C LYS A 334 18.41 18.84 23.11
N TRP A 335 18.93 17.60 23.05
CA TRP A 335 20.06 17.28 22.20
C TRP A 335 19.69 17.43 20.71
N ILE A 336 18.55 16.91 20.28
CA ILE A 336 18.03 17.05 18.90
C ILE A 336 17.95 18.55 18.52
N ALA A 337 17.34 19.36 19.38
CA ALA A 337 17.19 20.80 19.13
C ALA A 337 18.55 21.52 19.00
N ILE A 338 19.53 21.14 19.82
CA ILE A 338 20.91 21.69 19.76
C ILE A 338 21.59 21.25 18.46
N ASP A 339 21.58 19.96 18.13
CA ASP A 339 22.22 19.42 16.90
C ASP A 339 21.65 20.08 15.64
N ILE A 340 20.32 20.24 15.56
CA ILE A 340 19.67 20.93 14.43
C ILE A 340 20.10 22.40 14.36
N LYS A 341 20.15 23.11 15.49
CA LYS A 341 20.60 24.51 15.56
C LYS A 341 22.07 24.64 15.11
N GLU A 342 22.94 23.79 15.61
CA GLU A 342 24.35 23.80 15.22
C GLU A 342 24.51 23.56 13.74
N ARG A 343 23.84 22.59 13.17
CA ARG A 343 23.86 22.33 11.71
C ARG A 343 23.32 23.50 10.91
N HIS A 344 22.28 24.17 11.40
CA HIS A 344 21.75 25.35 10.72
C HIS A 344 22.73 26.53 10.76
N TYR A 345 23.23 26.90 11.94
CA TYR A 345 24.05 28.12 12.10
C TYR A 345 25.52 27.92 11.72
N LEU A 346 26.09 26.73 11.93
CA LEU A 346 27.51 26.46 11.69
C LEU A 346 27.77 25.81 10.32
N ALA A 347 26.88 24.92 9.87
CA ALA A 347 27.03 24.23 8.60
C ALA A 347 26.17 24.82 7.46
N GLY A 348 25.31 25.81 7.74
CA GLY A 348 24.49 26.48 6.74
C GLY A 348 23.29 25.67 6.21
N ASN A 349 22.91 24.58 6.87
CA ASN A 349 21.78 23.76 6.45
C ASN A 349 20.47 24.53 6.65
N ALA A 350 19.55 24.48 5.70
CA ALA A 350 18.24 25.08 5.87
C ALA A 350 17.39 24.27 6.86
N TRP A 351 16.48 24.92 7.61
CA TRP A 351 15.59 24.23 8.55
C TRP A 351 14.82 23.07 7.89
N ARG A 352 14.36 23.27 6.66
CA ARG A 352 13.64 22.26 5.85
C ARG A 352 14.46 21.04 5.46
N ASP A 353 15.78 21.08 5.63
CA ASP A 353 16.68 19.97 5.31
C ASP A 353 16.78 18.96 6.47
N HIS A 354 16.14 19.28 7.60
CA HIS A 354 16.08 18.41 8.78
C HIS A 354 14.72 17.77 8.90
N MET A 355 14.68 16.51 9.30
CA MET A 355 13.47 15.77 9.61
C MET A 355 13.70 14.89 10.83
N VAL A 356 12.81 14.97 11.82
CA VAL A 356 12.80 14.07 12.98
C VAL A 356 11.69 13.06 12.80
N LEU A 357 12.02 11.79 12.78
CA LEU A 357 11.06 10.70 12.69
C LEU A 357 10.81 10.11 14.07
N VAL A 358 9.55 9.99 14.44
CA VAL A 358 9.11 9.44 15.73
C VAL A 358 8.15 8.27 15.51
N ARG A 359 8.12 7.33 16.47
CA ARG A 359 7.24 6.16 16.39
C ARG A 359 5.75 6.51 16.53
N SER A 360 5.43 7.57 17.28
CA SER A 360 4.06 8.02 17.53
C SER A 360 4.03 9.53 17.79
N SER A 361 2.86 10.15 17.63
CA SER A 361 2.65 11.55 17.98
C SER A 361 2.87 11.83 19.48
N PHE A 362 2.70 10.81 20.33
CA PHE A 362 3.03 10.94 21.75
C PHE A 362 4.52 11.20 21.98
N ALA A 363 5.39 10.50 21.25
CA ALA A 363 6.85 10.67 21.33
C ALA A 363 7.32 12.03 20.78
N ALA A 364 6.51 12.72 19.97
CA ALA A 364 6.85 14.05 19.43
C ALA A 364 6.71 15.18 20.44
N ARG A 365 5.93 15.00 21.53
CA ARG A 365 5.51 16.09 22.45
C ARG A 365 6.65 16.91 23.06
N HIS A 366 7.81 16.27 23.28
CA HIS A 366 8.98 16.94 23.87
C HIS A 366 9.92 17.54 22.81
N ILE A 367 9.71 17.18 21.55
CA ILE A 367 10.51 17.66 20.41
C ILE A 367 9.88 18.91 19.80
N GLU A 368 8.53 19.01 19.81
CA GLU A 368 7.76 20.18 19.37
C GLU A 368 7.96 21.39 20.30
#